data_6f0b8b4935678a141df032661d7b105e
#
_entry.id   6f0b8b4935678a141df032661d7b105e
#
_cell.length_a   1.000
_cell.length_b   1.000
_cell.length_c   1.000
_cell.angle_alpha   90.00
_cell.angle_beta   90.00
_cell.angle_gamma   90.00
#
_symmetry.space_group_name_H-M   'P 1'
#
loop_
_entity.id
_entity.type
_entity.pdbx_description
1 polymer ?
#
loop_
_entity_poly.entity_id
_entity_poly.type
_entity_poly.pdbx_seq_one_letter_code
_entity_poly.pdbx_strand_id
1 'polypeptide(L)'
;DNENLFLYHKHSKMRVINTPVYYLPYIVTPSPLRKTRKSGFLTPSIDFFFFDTKVSQSTSFPYYFNISQDKELTFTPIINYGGGVDSSQRFMFDYNQIISGGNLNFDLTFDSNFERENNNKWFSDASLITRYNKKLNDKFKINIKSALETSKNYIQITNPNDELSYKSSLSTKVNLEGFY
;
A
#
# COMPACT_ATOMS: atom_id res chain seq x y z
N ASP A 1 -25.59 17.75 -9.45
CA ASP A 1 -25.27 16.30 -9.51
C ASP A 1 -24.20 15.99 -8.49
N ASN A 2 -24.63 15.35 -7.35
CA ASN A 2 -23.74 14.94 -6.27
C ASN A 2 -22.84 13.73 -6.64
N GLU A 3 -22.88 13.27 -7.87
CA GLU A 3 -22.16 12.07 -8.31
C GLU A 3 -20.69 12.33 -8.66
N ASN A 4 -20.32 13.58 -8.91
CA ASN A 4 -18.99 13.95 -9.40
C ASN A 4 -18.27 14.95 -8.49
N LEU A 5 -18.32 14.74 -7.18
CA LEU A 5 -17.64 15.62 -6.24
C LEU A 5 -16.12 15.36 -6.25
N PHE A 6 -15.36 16.35 -6.70
CA PHE A 6 -13.90 16.38 -6.64
C PHE A 6 -13.43 17.55 -5.78
N LEU A 7 -12.37 17.34 -5.04
CA LEU A 7 -11.63 18.38 -4.34
C LEU A 7 -10.50 18.87 -5.24
N TYR A 8 -10.52 20.15 -5.56
CA TYR A 8 -9.50 20.80 -6.37
C TYR A 8 -8.57 21.58 -5.45
N HIS A 9 -7.33 21.13 -5.34
CA HIS A 9 -6.31 21.81 -4.56
C HIS A 9 -5.39 22.57 -5.51
N LYS A 10 -5.38 23.91 -5.41
CA LYS A 10 -4.49 24.77 -6.17
C LYS A 10 -3.47 25.40 -5.23
N HIS A 11 -2.20 25.42 -5.66
CA HIS A 11 -1.10 26.04 -4.89
C HIS A 11 -1.02 25.53 -3.44
N SER A 12 -1.25 24.22 -3.24
CA SER A 12 -1.18 23.60 -1.92
C SER A 12 0.26 23.61 -1.41
N LYS A 13 0.47 24.09 -0.20
CA LYS A 13 1.77 24.13 0.46
C LYS A 13 1.70 23.36 1.76
N MET A 14 2.54 22.36 1.91
CA MET A 14 2.75 21.72 3.19
C MET A 14 3.89 22.44 3.94
N ARG A 15 3.66 22.76 5.20
CA ARG A 15 4.64 23.44 6.04
C ARG A 15 4.92 22.63 7.29
N VAL A 16 6.20 22.51 7.62
CA VAL A 16 6.66 21.94 8.90
C VAL A 16 7.37 23.05 9.65
N ILE A 17 6.90 23.34 10.86
CA ILE A 17 7.43 24.45 11.70
C ILE A 17 7.57 25.74 10.89
N ASN A 18 6.48 26.13 10.20
CA ASN A 18 6.39 27.33 9.34
C ASN A 18 7.27 27.32 8.07
N THR A 19 8.10 26.32 7.84
CA THR A 19 8.91 26.16 6.62
C THR A 19 8.15 25.39 5.57
N PRO A 20 7.98 25.89 4.32
CA PRO A 20 7.33 25.16 3.26
C PRO A 20 8.26 24.03 2.79
N VAL A 21 7.84 22.79 3.02
CA VAL A 21 8.59 21.57 2.66
C VAL A 21 8.10 20.92 1.38
N TYR A 22 6.86 21.25 0.98
CA TYR A 22 6.27 20.67 -0.22
C TYR A 22 5.29 21.63 -0.88
N TYR A 23 5.30 21.63 -2.21
CA TYR A 23 4.41 22.46 -3.03
C TYR A 23 3.79 21.64 -4.15
N LEU A 24 2.46 21.63 -4.21
CA LEU A 24 1.67 21.05 -5.29
C LEU A 24 0.99 22.18 -6.05
N PRO A 25 1.35 22.46 -7.31
CA PRO A 25 0.70 23.50 -8.11
C PRO A 25 -0.78 23.19 -8.34
N TYR A 26 -1.09 21.90 -8.52
CA TYR A 26 -2.46 21.45 -8.76
C TYR A 26 -2.59 19.96 -8.46
N ILE A 27 -3.60 19.57 -7.70
CA ILE A 27 -4.00 18.18 -7.49
C ILE A 27 -5.52 18.09 -7.40
N VAL A 28 -6.10 17.06 -7.97
CA VAL A 28 -7.52 16.73 -7.89
C VAL A 28 -7.67 15.41 -7.15
N THR A 29 -8.39 15.44 -6.05
CA THR A 29 -8.71 14.21 -5.28
C THR A 29 -10.20 13.96 -5.30
N PRO A 30 -10.65 12.71 -5.37
CA PRO A 30 -12.07 12.39 -5.19
C PRO A 30 -12.50 12.75 -3.77
N SER A 31 -13.66 13.41 -3.65
CA SER A 31 -14.23 13.74 -2.34
C SER A 31 -14.68 12.46 -1.60
N PRO A 32 -14.43 12.33 -0.29
CA PRO A 32 -14.95 11.22 0.50
C PRO A 32 -16.49 11.17 0.59
N LEU A 33 -17.16 12.27 0.26
CA LEU A 33 -18.63 12.37 0.24
C LEU A 33 -19.27 11.80 -1.03
N ARG A 34 -18.48 11.23 -1.92
CA ARG A 34 -18.98 10.64 -3.16
C ARG A 34 -19.78 9.37 -2.90
N LYS A 35 -20.89 9.24 -3.61
CA LYS A 35 -21.71 8.02 -3.62
C LYS A 35 -21.14 6.93 -4.54
N THR A 36 -20.40 7.31 -5.58
CA THR A 36 -19.83 6.38 -6.56
C THR A 36 -18.31 6.37 -6.48
N ARG A 37 -17.70 5.19 -6.50
CA ARG A 37 -16.25 5.03 -6.57
C ARG A 37 -15.74 5.43 -7.95
N LYS A 38 -14.69 6.22 -8.03
CA LYS A 38 -14.00 6.57 -9.28
C LYS A 38 -12.49 6.52 -9.06
N SER A 39 -11.78 6.18 -10.12
CA SER A 39 -10.32 6.22 -10.13
C SER A 39 -9.78 7.62 -9.92
N GLY A 40 -8.64 7.75 -9.25
CA GLY A 40 -8.00 9.04 -9.02
C GLY A 40 -6.88 8.97 -7.99
N PHE A 41 -6.11 10.05 -7.91
CA PHE A 41 -5.10 10.20 -6.87
C PHE A 41 -5.75 10.29 -5.49
N LEU A 42 -5.17 9.55 -4.56
CA LEU A 42 -5.47 9.70 -3.14
C LEU A 42 -4.55 10.77 -2.52
N THR A 43 -4.78 11.08 -1.27
CA THR A 43 -3.96 12.06 -0.55
C THR A 43 -2.52 11.56 -0.46
N PRO A 44 -1.53 12.28 -1.00
CA PRO A 44 -0.14 11.93 -0.81
C PRO A 44 0.27 12.07 0.65
N SER A 45 1.23 11.26 1.10
CA SER A 45 1.83 11.38 2.43
C SER A 45 3.31 11.72 2.35
N ILE A 46 3.80 12.41 3.38
CA ILE A 46 5.21 12.68 3.58
C ILE A 46 5.51 12.34 5.04
N ASP A 47 6.40 11.38 5.22
CA ASP A 47 6.83 10.92 6.53
C ASP A 47 8.31 11.28 6.73
N PHE A 48 8.64 11.82 7.90
CA PHE A 48 10.01 12.16 8.27
C PHE A 48 10.49 11.23 9.36
N PHE A 49 11.68 10.69 9.18
CA PHE A 49 12.35 9.84 10.15
C PHE A 49 13.61 10.52 10.64
N PHE A 50 13.76 10.61 11.94
CA PHE A 50 14.90 11.25 12.60
C PHE A 50 15.77 10.18 13.25
N PHE A 51 17.00 10.03 12.76
CA PHE A 51 17.98 9.10 13.28
C PHE A 51 19.23 9.86 13.71
N ASP A 52 19.38 10.06 15.01
CA ASP A 52 20.48 10.84 15.58
C ASP A 52 20.58 12.24 14.94
N THR A 53 21.62 12.50 14.15
CA THR A 53 21.82 13.77 13.42
C THR A 53 21.31 13.76 11.99
N LYS A 54 20.72 12.64 11.53
CA LYS A 54 20.29 12.44 10.15
C LYS A 54 18.78 12.48 10.03
N VAL A 55 18.30 13.08 8.94
CA VAL A 55 16.87 13.13 8.60
C VAL A 55 16.67 12.37 7.31
N SER A 56 15.74 11.43 7.32
CA SER A 56 15.27 10.71 6.15
C SER A 56 13.83 11.07 5.87
N GLN A 57 13.43 11.04 4.61
CA GLN A 57 12.08 11.36 4.18
C GLN A 57 11.53 10.24 3.29
N SER A 58 10.27 9.91 3.51
CA SER A 58 9.48 9.03 2.65
C SER A 58 8.31 9.80 2.08
N THR A 59 8.11 9.75 0.76
CA THR A 59 7.00 10.43 0.09
C THR A 59 6.22 9.43 -0.72
N SER A 60 4.90 9.35 -0.52
CA SER A 60 4.00 8.45 -1.25
C SER A 60 2.98 9.21 -2.09
N PHE A 61 2.65 8.64 -3.27
CA PHE A 61 1.66 9.18 -4.21
C PHE A 61 0.67 8.10 -4.63
N PRO A 62 -0.28 7.71 -3.76
CA PRO A 62 -1.19 6.63 -4.07
C PRO A 62 -2.19 7.02 -5.16
N TYR A 63 -2.45 6.10 -6.08
CA TYR A 63 -3.47 6.20 -7.10
C TYR A 63 -4.44 5.03 -7.01
N TYR A 64 -5.70 5.33 -6.90
CA TYR A 64 -6.79 4.37 -6.82
C TYR A 64 -7.39 4.10 -8.19
N PHE A 65 -7.47 2.83 -8.58
CA PHE A 65 -8.13 2.35 -9.77
C PHE A 65 -9.45 1.67 -9.39
N ASN A 66 -10.57 2.24 -9.81
CA ASN A 66 -11.85 1.57 -9.78
C ASN A 66 -12.00 0.73 -11.04
N ILE A 67 -11.65 -0.56 -10.98
CA ILE A 67 -11.67 -1.46 -12.13
C ILE A 67 -13.11 -1.86 -12.48
N SER A 68 -13.90 -2.21 -11.46
CA SER A 68 -15.32 -2.54 -11.56
C SER A 68 -16.00 -2.35 -10.21
N GLN A 69 -17.30 -2.65 -10.12
CA GLN A 69 -18.03 -2.54 -8.85
C GLN A 69 -17.50 -3.46 -7.76
N ASP A 70 -16.91 -4.57 -8.17
CA ASP A 70 -16.39 -5.63 -7.31
C ASP A 70 -14.87 -5.71 -7.24
N LYS A 71 -14.13 -4.84 -7.99
CA LYS A 71 -12.67 -4.90 -8.12
C LYS A 71 -12.05 -3.53 -8.02
N GLU A 72 -11.02 -3.43 -7.24
CA GLU A 72 -10.24 -2.21 -7.08
C GLU A 72 -8.74 -2.52 -6.94
N LEU A 73 -7.93 -1.57 -7.31
CA LEU A 73 -6.48 -1.62 -7.16
C LEU A 73 -5.98 -0.26 -6.67
N THR A 74 -5.17 -0.25 -5.63
CA THR A 74 -4.40 0.93 -5.25
C THR A 74 -2.94 0.70 -5.59
N PHE A 75 -2.37 1.61 -6.36
CA PHE A 75 -0.94 1.65 -6.66
C PHE A 75 -0.31 2.80 -5.89
N THR A 76 0.70 2.50 -5.07
CA THR A 76 1.39 3.48 -4.22
C THR A 76 2.89 3.46 -4.49
N PRO A 77 3.40 4.33 -5.35
CA PRO A 77 4.83 4.59 -5.43
C PRO A 77 5.28 5.38 -4.21
N ILE A 78 6.40 4.97 -3.62
CA ILE A 78 7.02 5.59 -2.47
C ILE A 78 8.48 5.87 -2.81
N ILE A 79 8.92 7.10 -2.56
CA ILE A 79 10.30 7.52 -2.75
C ILE A 79 10.91 7.80 -1.38
N ASN A 80 11.97 7.08 -1.06
CA ASN A 80 12.74 7.26 0.17
C ASN A 80 14.05 7.97 -0.17
N TYR A 81 14.41 9.01 0.60
CA TYR A 81 15.67 9.72 0.44
C TYR A 81 16.10 10.40 1.75
N GLY A 82 17.40 10.64 1.89
CA GLY A 82 17.97 11.36 3.02
C GLY A 82 19.08 10.60 3.77
N GLY A 83 19.70 11.25 4.72
CA GLY A 83 20.96 10.85 5.35
C GLY A 83 20.86 9.70 6.37
N GLY A 84 20.16 8.66 6.14
CA GLY A 84 20.06 7.49 7.04
C GLY A 84 19.41 6.29 6.38
N VAL A 85 18.92 6.49 5.16
CA VAL A 85 18.31 5.45 4.33
C VAL A 85 18.91 5.60 2.94
N ASP A 86 19.31 4.50 2.33
CA ASP A 86 19.71 4.49 0.92
C ASP A 86 18.52 4.97 0.08
N SER A 87 18.80 5.81 -0.92
CA SER A 87 17.77 6.30 -1.83
C SER A 87 17.14 5.10 -2.54
N SER A 88 15.89 4.82 -2.21
CA SER A 88 15.17 3.66 -2.73
C SER A 88 13.77 4.04 -3.21
N GLN A 89 13.26 3.28 -4.15
CA GLN A 89 11.86 3.34 -4.54
C GLN A 89 11.16 2.08 -4.06
N ARG A 90 9.99 2.25 -3.46
CA ARG A 90 9.08 1.18 -3.12
C ARG A 90 7.82 1.30 -3.94
N PHE A 91 7.34 0.19 -4.43
CA PHE A 91 6.08 0.11 -5.15
C PHE A 91 5.16 -0.85 -4.44
N MET A 92 3.98 -0.36 -4.06
CA MET A 92 2.96 -1.17 -3.42
C MET A 92 1.73 -1.26 -4.32
N PHE A 93 1.19 -2.46 -4.45
CA PHE A 93 -0.05 -2.77 -5.15
C PHE A 93 -0.98 -3.49 -4.19
N ASP A 94 -2.10 -2.87 -3.89
CA ASP A 94 -3.16 -3.42 -3.06
C ASP A 94 -4.38 -3.68 -3.97
N TYR A 95 -4.63 -4.94 -4.25
CA TYR A 95 -5.75 -5.38 -5.06
C TYR A 95 -6.82 -6.03 -4.21
N ASN A 96 -8.04 -5.55 -4.33
CA ASN A 96 -9.21 -6.07 -3.63
C ASN A 96 -10.29 -6.50 -4.62
N GLN A 97 -10.84 -7.69 -4.42
CA GLN A 97 -11.98 -8.20 -5.19
C GLN A 97 -13.04 -8.78 -4.26
N ILE A 98 -14.27 -8.30 -4.43
CA ILE A 98 -15.45 -8.91 -3.82
C ILE A 98 -15.90 -10.05 -4.72
N ILE A 99 -16.05 -11.24 -4.14
CA ILE A 99 -16.55 -12.41 -4.81
C ILE A 99 -17.86 -12.85 -4.14
N SER A 100 -18.65 -13.69 -4.84
CA SER A 100 -19.89 -14.20 -4.23
C SER A 100 -19.60 -14.94 -2.93
N GLY A 101 -20.09 -14.36 -1.82
CA GLY A 101 -19.92 -14.89 -0.46
C GLY A 101 -18.57 -14.64 0.19
N GLY A 102 -17.73 -13.73 -0.35
CA GLY A 102 -16.42 -13.46 0.25
C GLY A 102 -15.61 -12.36 -0.42
N ASN A 103 -14.31 -12.37 -0.14
CA ASN A 103 -13.36 -11.42 -0.71
C ASN A 103 -12.00 -12.06 -0.97
N LEU A 104 -11.28 -11.48 -1.92
CA LEU A 104 -9.91 -11.78 -2.28
C LEU A 104 -9.10 -10.50 -2.21
N ASN A 105 -7.94 -10.55 -1.54
CA ASN A 105 -7.01 -9.44 -1.43
C ASN A 105 -5.60 -9.93 -1.77
N PHE A 106 -4.87 -9.12 -2.54
CA PHE A 106 -3.45 -9.30 -2.84
C PHE A 106 -2.70 -8.01 -2.54
N ASP A 107 -1.72 -8.08 -1.66
CA ASP A 107 -0.79 -7.00 -1.37
C ASP A 107 0.60 -7.39 -1.90
N LEU A 108 1.03 -6.75 -2.97
CA LEU A 108 2.36 -6.92 -3.54
C LEU A 108 3.18 -5.68 -3.24
N THR A 109 4.35 -5.88 -2.65
CA THR A 109 5.31 -4.80 -2.39
C THR A 109 6.67 -5.21 -2.93
N PHE A 110 7.37 -4.29 -3.58
CA PHE A 110 8.75 -4.50 -3.98
C PHE A 110 9.57 -3.21 -3.93
N ASP A 111 10.84 -3.34 -3.61
CA ASP A 111 11.81 -2.27 -3.54
C ASP A 111 12.77 -2.31 -4.74
N SER A 112 13.11 -1.12 -5.24
CA SER A 112 14.11 -0.92 -6.28
C SER A 112 15.14 0.08 -5.76
N ASN A 113 16.42 -0.26 -5.80
CA ASN A 113 17.51 0.62 -5.38
C ASN A 113 18.05 1.40 -6.57
N PHE A 114 18.24 2.70 -6.43
CA PHE A 114 18.83 3.57 -7.45
C PHE A 114 20.36 3.52 -7.47
N GLU A 115 20.99 3.31 -6.32
CA GLU A 115 22.43 3.25 -6.20
C GLU A 115 22.95 1.87 -6.64
N ARG A 116 23.42 1.82 -7.85
CA ARG A 116 23.74 0.61 -8.57
C ARG A 116 25.19 0.54 -8.96
N GLU A 117 26.05 0.48 -7.99
CA GLU A 117 27.46 0.34 -8.39
C GLU A 117 27.91 -1.09 -8.67
N ASN A 118 27.23 -2.16 -8.18
CA ASN A 118 27.77 -3.51 -8.35
C ASN A 118 26.81 -4.70 -8.46
N ASN A 119 25.48 -4.53 -8.54
CA ASN A 119 24.59 -5.69 -8.69
C ASN A 119 23.54 -5.52 -9.79
N ASN A 120 23.56 -6.43 -10.77
CA ASN A 120 22.65 -6.46 -11.92
C ASN A 120 21.16 -6.74 -11.61
N LYS A 121 20.70 -6.58 -10.37
CA LYS A 121 19.32 -6.84 -9.98
C LYS A 121 18.50 -5.55 -9.95
N TRP A 122 17.42 -5.51 -10.74
CA TRP A 122 16.45 -4.39 -10.78
C TRP A 122 15.65 -4.27 -9.48
N PHE A 123 15.50 -5.38 -8.75
CA PHE A 123 14.76 -5.46 -7.50
C PHE A 123 15.70 -5.91 -6.40
N SER A 124 15.61 -5.28 -5.23
CA SER A 124 16.30 -5.75 -4.05
C SER A 124 15.42 -6.77 -3.31
N ASP A 125 14.22 -6.39 -2.98
CA ASP A 125 13.31 -7.17 -2.13
C ASP A 125 11.87 -7.07 -2.61
N ALA A 126 11.10 -8.12 -2.33
CA ALA A 126 9.67 -8.17 -2.63
C ALA A 126 8.91 -9.00 -1.61
N SER A 127 7.63 -8.70 -1.44
CA SER A 127 6.69 -9.51 -0.69
C SER A 127 5.33 -9.59 -1.37
N LEU A 128 4.65 -10.72 -1.19
CA LEU A 128 3.29 -10.94 -1.61
C LEU A 128 2.49 -11.50 -0.45
N ILE A 129 1.45 -10.78 -0.05
CA ILE A 129 0.48 -11.26 0.93
C ILE A 129 -0.85 -11.50 0.21
N THR A 130 -1.41 -12.69 0.40
CA THR A 130 -2.69 -13.08 -0.18
C THR A 130 -3.67 -13.44 0.92
N ARG A 131 -4.86 -12.88 0.87
CA ARG A 131 -5.98 -13.20 1.77
C ARG A 131 -7.20 -13.55 0.95
N TYR A 132 -7.72 -14.73 1.19
CA TYR A 132 -8.95 -15.20 0.57
C TYR A 132 -9.91 -15.66 1.64
N ASN A 133 -11.11 -15.08 1.64
CA ASN A 133 -12.18 -15.45 2.55
C ASN A 133 -13.42 -15.74 1.72
N LYS A 134 -14.07 -16.86 1.95
CA LYS A 134 -15.32 -17.21 1.27
C LYS A 134 -16.23 -18.02 2.18
N LYS A 135 -17.49 -17.63 2.24
CA LYS A 135 -18.58 -18.41 2.81
C LYS A 135 -19.03 -19.42 1.74
N LEU A 136 -18.80 -20.70 1.98
CA LEU A 136 -19.16 -21.78 1.06
C LEU A 136 -20.68 -22.06 1.10
N ASN A 137 -21.22 -22.07 2.33
CA ASN A 137 -22.64 -22.17 2.62
C ASN A 137 -22.91 -21.61 4.02
N ASP A 138 -24.11 -21.76 4.56
CA ASP A 138 -24.46 -21.23 5.89
C ASP A 138 -23.71 -21.91 7.03
N LYS A 139 -23.09 -23.07 6.79
CA LYS A 139 -22.38 -23.85 7.80
C LYS A 139 -20.85 -23.79 7.67
N PHE A 140 -20.33 -23.41 6.51
CA PHE A 140 -18.88 -23.48 6.26
C PHE A 140 -18.34 -22.19 5.68
N LYS A 141 -17.19 -21.77 6.21
CA LYS A 141 -16.37 -20.67 5.72
C LYS A 141 -14.93 -21.13 5.55
N ILE A 142 -14.31 -20.75 4.42
CA ILE A 142 -12.90 -20.97 4.16
C ILE A 142 -12.13 -19.65 4.27
N ASN A 143 -11.02 -19.66 4.99
CA ASN A 143 -10.09 -18.55 5.10
C ASN A 143 -8.69 -19.04 4.71
N ILE A 144 -8.09 -18.41 3.72
CA ILE A 144 -6.72 -18.69 3.28
C ILE A 144 -5.91 -17.42 3.48
N LYS A 145 -4.77 -17.56 4.15
CA LYS A 145 -3.76 -16.52 4.26
C LYS A 145 -2.43 -17.08 3.84
N SER A 146 -1.76 -16.39 2.93
CA SER A 146 -0.42 -16.75 2.45
C SER A 146 0.45 -15.52 2.43
N ALA A 147 1.71 -15.66 2.81
CA ALA A 147 2.71 -14.61 2.71
C ALA A 147 4.00 -15.18 2.16
N LEU A 148 4.59 -14.48 1.22
CA LEU A 148 5.87 -14.77 0.60
C LEU A 148 6.74 -13.52 0.69
N GLU A 149 8.02 -13.69 0.97
CA GLU A 149 9.00 -12.60 0.95
C GLU A 149 10.33 -13.11 0.38
N THR A 150 11.09 -12.22 -0.24
CA THR A 150 12.39 -12.54 -0.82
C THR A 150 13.52 -12.45 0.18
N SER A 151 13.39 -11.58 1.17
CA SER A 151 14.34 -11.43 2.26
C SER A 151 13.65 -11.51 3.62
N LYS A 152 14.40 -11.95 4.61
CA LYS A 152 13.91 -12.11 5.98
C LYS A 152 13.43 -10.79 6.56
N ASN A 153 12.26 -10.81 7.18
CA ASN A 153 11.61 -9.65 7.83
C ASN A 153 11.19 -8.51 6.88
N TYR A 154 11.18 -8.73 5.56
CA TYR A 154 10.76 -7.67 4.63
C TYR A 154 9.29 -7.25 4.85
N ILE A 155 8.40 -8.21 5.10
CA ILE A 155 7.00 -7.92 5.45
C ILE A 155 6.90 -7.11 6.75
N GLN A 156 7.74 -7.41 7.75
CA GLN A 156 7.77 -6.67 9.01
C GLN A 156 8.15 -5.19 8.80
N ILE A 157 9.05 -4.92 7.87
CA ILE A 157 9.49 -3.56 7.54
C ILE A 157 8.43 -2.82 6.71
N THR A 158 7.81 -3.51 5.76
CA THR A 158 6.89 -2.88 4.80
C THR A 158 5.44 -2.81 5.30
N ASN A 159 5.01 -3.80 6.08
CA ASN A 159 3.66 -3.94 6.62
C ASN A 159 3.69 -4.29 8.13
N PRO A 160 4.21 -3.41 8.99
CA PRO A 160 4.40 -3.72 10.41
C PRO A 160 3.09 -4.00 11.17
N ASN A 161 1.97 -3.51 10.66
CA ASN A 161 0.65 -3.71 11.28
C ASN A 161 -0.04 -5.02 10.84
N ASP A 162 0.55 -5.77 9.91
CA ASP A 162 0.00 -7.06 9.50
C ASP A 162 0.32 -8.15 10.54
N GLU A 163 -0.63 -9.00 10.84
CA GLU A 163 -0.44 -10.12 11.78
C GLU A 163 0.62 -11.14 11.32
N LEU A 164 0.95 -11.16 10.02
CA LEU A 164 2.00 -12.01 9.46
C LEU A 164 3.40 -11.42 9.65
N SER A 165 3.52 -10.14 9.98
CA SER A 165 4.80 -9.42 10.16
C SER A 165 5.65 -9.96 11.31
N TYR A 166 5.01 -10.55 12.33
CA TYR A 166 5.69 -11.03 13.53
C TYR A 166 5.88 -12.55 13.58
N LYS A 167 5.70 -13.24 12.45
CA LYS A 167 5.88 -14.68 12.40
C LYS A 167 7.31 -15.02 12.05
N SER A 168 7.89 -15.96 12.81
CA SER A 168 9.24 -16.46 12.59
C SER A 168 9.40 -17.29 11.30
N SER A 169 8.29 -17.73 10.71
CA SER A 169 8.25 -18.42 9.44
C SER A 169 6.99 -18.05 8.66
N LEU A 170 7.15 -17.77 7.39
CA LEU A 170 6.04 -17.54 6.48
C LEU A 170 5.42 -18.89 6.10
N SER A 171 4.13 -18.98 6.25
CA SER A 171 3.38 -20.19 5.91
C SER A 171 2.04 -19.85 5.32
N THR A 172 1.59 -20.65 4.38
CA THR A 172 0.20 -20.61 3.95
C THR A 172 -0.68 -21.28 5.01
N LYS A 173 -1.66 -20.55 5.53
CA LYS A 173 -2.68 -21.07 6.43
C LYS A 173 -3.99 -21.23 5.71
N VAL A 174 -4.59 -22.40 5.84
CA VAL A 174 -5.93 -22.70 5.35
C VAL A 174 -6.78 -23.09 6.55
N ASN A 175 -7.79 -22.30 6.86
CA ASN A 175 -8.74 -22.57 7.93
C ASN A 175 -10.11 -22.86 7.31
N LEU A 176 -10.70 -23.96 7.69
CA LEU A 176 -12.09 -24.29 7.41
C LEU A 176 -12.87 -24.20 8.73
N GLU A 177 -13.79 -23.25 8.80
CA GLU A 177 -14.64 -23.03 9.97
C GLU A 177 -16.03 -23.59 9.71
N GLY A 178 -16.51 -24.46 10.62
CA GLY A 178 -17.87 -25.00 10.60
C GLY A 178 -18.73 -24.31 11.65
N PHE A 179 -19.96 -23.94 11.30
CA PHE A 179 -20.97 -23.38 12.22
C PHE A 179 -22.08 -24.41 12.39
N TYR A 180 -22.41 -24.70 13.66
CA TYR A 180 -23.48 -25.62 14.04
C TYR A 180 -24.78 -24.88 14.32
#